data_4712dd30cc8e85f94051e07eac2a730d
#
_entry.id   4712dd30cc8e85f94051e07eac2a730d
#
_cell.length_a   1.000
_cell.length_b   1.000
_cell.length_c   1.000
_cell.angle_alpha   90.00
_cell.angle_beta   90.00
_cell.angle_gamma   90.00
#
_symmetry.space_group_name_H-M   'P 1'
#
loop_
_entity.id
_entity.type
_entity.pdbx_description
1 polymer ?
#
loop_
_entity_poly.entity_id
_entity_poly.type
_entity_poly.pdbx_seq_one_letter_code
_entity_poly.pdbx_strand_id
1 'polypeptide(L)'
;MKKHLHQVGHSERSGAIVEPYLSKQWFVKMKPLAEAALANQKKDSKVNFVPERFEKTFTQWMENIEDWCISRQLWWGHQVPAWYHKKQVKFMLEKLHQKIPKTGHKMKMS
;
A
#
# COMPACT_ATOMS: atom_id res chain seq x y z
N MET A 1 30.36 -33.58 2.05
CA MET A 1 29.25 -32.60 1.90
C MET A 1 28.65 -32.78 0.52
N LYS A 2 27.33 -33.03 0.42
CA LYS A 2 26.65 -33.05 -0.89
C LYS A 2 26.43 -31.62 -1.35
N LYS A 3 26.84 -31.28 -2.57
CA LYS A 3 26.50 -29.99 -3.21
C LYS A 3 25.00 -29.96 -3.43
N HIS A 4 24.33 -28.92 -2.93
CA HIS A 4 22.91 -28.71 -3.11
C HIS A 4 22.72 -27.45 -3.98
N LEU A 5 21.91 -27.58 -5.04
CA LEU A 5 21.57 -26.44 -5.88
C LEU A 5 20.55 -25.58 -5.14
N HIS A 6 20.89 -24.32 -4.92
CA HIS A 6 20.02 -23.36 -4.25
C HIS A 6 19.64 -22.27 -5.23
N GLN A 7 18.33 -22.04 -5.39
CA GLN A 7 17.81 -20.94 -6.21
C GLN A 7 17.62 -19.71 -5.33
N VAL A 8 18.27 -18.62 -5.70
CA VAL A 8 18.20 -17.33 -5.00
C VAL A 8 17.40 -16.34 -5.85
N GLY A 9 16.39 -15.70 -5.23
CA GLY A 9 15.63 -14.65 -5.89
C GLY A 9 16.49 -13.43 -6.17
N HIS A 10 16.31 -12.83 -7.34
CA HIS A 10 16.95 -11.58 -7.73
C HIS A 10 15.90 -10.52 -8.02
N SER A 11 16.23 -9.28 -7.71
CA SER A 11 15.38 -8.14 -8.05
C SER A 11 15.30 -7.95 -9.56
N GLU A 12 14.09 -7.89 -10.11
CA GLU A 12 13.88 -7.62 -11.55
C GLU A 12 14.47 -6.29 -12.01
N ARG A 13 14.56 -5.31 -11.11
CA ARG A 13 15.01 -3.96 -11.43
C ARG A 13 16.52 -3.77 -11.38
N SER A 14 17.19 -4.42 -10.46
CA SER A 14 18.63 -4.22 -10.20
C SER A 14 19.48 -5.45 -10.42
N GLY A 15 18.87 -6.63 -10.57
CA GLY A 15 19.60 -7.90 -10.61
C GLY A 15 20.24 -8.30 -9.27
N ALA A 16 20.11 -7.48 -8.23
CA ALA A 16 20.67 -7.77 -6.92
C ALA A 16 19.93 -8.92 -6.23
N ILE A 17 20.64 -9.68 -5.42
CA ILE A 17 20.07 -10.76 -4.60
C ILE A 17 19.06 -10.15 -3.64
N VAL A 18 17.86 -10.76 -3.57
CA VAL A 18 16.82 -10.35 -2.63
C VAL A 18 17.12 -10.94 -1.27
N GLU A 19 17.33 -10.06 -0.29
CA GLU A 19 17.54 -10.42 1.11
C GLU A 19 16.38 -9.89 1.95
N PRO A 20 15.87 -10.65 2.95
CA PRO A 20 14.81 -10.17 3.82
C PRO A 20 15.32 -9.05 4.71
N TYR A 21 14.68 -7.89 4.64
CA TYR A 21 14.98 -6.73 5.45
C TYR A 21 13.71 -6.11 6.02
N LEU A 22 13.65 -5.97 7.34
CA LEU A 22 12.52 -5.37 8.03
C LEU A 22 12.64 -3.84 7.99
N SER A 23 11.65 -3.19 7.42
CA SER A 23 11.57 -1.72 7.37
C SER A 23 10.16 -1.23 7.71
N LYS A 24 10.07 0.04 8.10
CA LYS A 24 8.76 0.67 8.31
C LYS A 24 8.06 0.84 6.98
N GLN A 25 6.81 0.39 6.91
CA GLN A 25 5.99 0.44 5.71
C GLN A 25 4.69 1.18 5.99
N TRP A 26 4.12 1.76 4.95
CA TRP A 26 2.81 2.41 5.00
C TRP A 26 1.74 1.47 4.45
N PHE A 27 0.69 1.28 5.25
CA PHE A 27 -0.45 0.45 4.90
C PHE A 27 -1.74 1.26 4.91
N VAL A 28 -2.61 0.96 3.96
CA VAL A 28 -4.01 1.40 3.98
C VAL A 28 -4.82 0.29 4.62
N LYS A 29 -5.59 0.62 5.66
CA LYS A 29 -6.58 -0.29 6.23
C LYS A 29 -7.73 -0.46 5.25
N MET A 30 -7.73 -1.59 4.55
CA MET A 30 -8.70 -1.84 3.48
C MET A 30 -10.06 -2.29 3.98
N LYS A 31 -10.13 -2.96 5.13
CA LYS A 31 -11.37 -3.54 5.68
C LYS A 31 -12.52 -2.53 5.81
N PRO A 32 -12.34 -1.32 6.40
CA PRO A 32 -13.43 -0.34 6.48
C PRO A 32 -13.96 0.12 5.13
N LEU A 33 -13.06 0.22 4.13
CA LEU A 33 -13.42 0.60 2.76
C LEU A 33 -14.21 -0.50 2.07
N ALA A 34 -13.79 -1.74 2.23
CA ALA A 34 -14.48 -2.90 1.70
C ALA A 34 -15.87 -3.09 2.32
N GLU A 35 -16.00 -2.90 3.63
CA GLU A 35 -17.30 -2.94 4.32
C GLU A 35 -18.27 -1.88 3.77
N ALA A 36 -17.78 -0.66 3.53
CA ALA A 36 -18.58 0.39 2.91
C ALA A 36 -19.02 0.04 1.47
N ALA A 37 -18.12 -0.55 0.69
CA ALA A 37 -18.42 -1.01 -0.67
C ALA A 37 -19.46 -2.15 -0.69
N LEU A 38 -19.30 -3.14 0.19
CA LEU A 38 -20.27 -4.23 0.34
C LEU A 38 -21.63 -3.72 0.83
N ALA A 39 -21.64 -2.77 1.75
CA ALA A 39 -22.89 -2.15 2.22
C ALA A 39 -23.62 -1.40 1.09
N ASN A 40 -22.87 -0.72 0.21
CA ASN A 40 -23.45 -0.08 -0.96
C ASN A 40 -24.05 -1.10 -1.95
N GLN A 41 -23.40 -2.27 -2.10
CA GLN A 41 -23.88 -3.31 -3.03
C GLN A 41 -25.21 -3.94 -2.60
N LYS A 42 -25.62 -3.76 -1.34
CA LYS A 42 -26.93 -4.19 -0.81
C LYS A 42 -28.05 -3.15 -1.00
N LYS A 43 -27.76 -1.98 -1.55
CA LYS A 43 -28.71 -0.88 -1.75
C LYS A 43 -29.24 -0.87 -3.20
N ASP A 44 -30.28 -0.07 -3.43
CA ASP A 44 -30.81 0.13 -4.78
C ASP A 44 -29.83 0.82 -5.74
N SER A 45 -28.88 1.57 -5.17
CA SER A 45 -27.77 2.25 -5.90
C SER A 45 -26.57 1.32 -6.16
N LYS A 46 -26.77 0.00 -6.11
CA LYS A 46 -25.69 -0.95 -6.32
C LYS A 46 -25.06 -0.84 -7.71
N VAL A 47 -23.79 -1.20 -7.81
CA VAL A 47 -23.09 -1.35 -9.10
C VAL A 47 -23.58 -2.62 -9.78
N ASN A 48 -24.02 -2.51 -11.02
CA ASN A 48 -24.43 -3.65 -11.83
C ASN A 48 -23.23 -4.19 -12.60
N PHE A 49 -22.94 -5.48 -12.41
CA PHE A 49 -21.85 -6.17 -13.10
C PHE A 49 -22.32 -6.81 -14.39
N VAL A 50 -21.56 -6.61 -15.45
CA VAL A 50 -21.81 -7.26 -16.75
C VAL A 50 -20.55 -7.99 -17.20
N PRO A 51 -20.57 -9.30 -17.29
CA PRO A 51 -21.63 -10.24 -16.89
C PRO A 51 -21.82 -10.33 -15.36
N GLU A 52 -23.01 -10.68 -14.93
CA GLU A 52 -23.43 -10.75 -13.52
C GLU A 52 -22.52 -11.67 -12.64
N ARG A 53 -21.91 -12.68 -13.24
CA ARG A 53 -20.97 -13.59 -12.54
C ARG A 53 -19.83 -12.86 -11.80
N PHE A 54 -19.45 -11.68 -12.24
CA PHE A 54 -18.39 -10.89 -11.60
C PHE A 54 -18.81 -10.26 -10.27
N GLU A 55 -20.12 -10.16 -9.99
CA GLU A 55 -20.60 -9.71 -8.67
C GLU A 55 -20.13 -10.64 -7.55
N LYS A 56 -20.16 -11.95 -7.79
CA LYS A 56 -19.66 -12.95 -6.83
C LYS A 56 -18.16 -12.80 -6.61
N THR A 57 -17.39 -12.61 -7.67
CA THR A 57 -15.95 -12.40 -7.60
C THR A 57 -15.62 -11.12 -6.81
N PHE A 58 -16.32 -10.02 -7.09
CA PHE A 58 -16.17 -8.76 -6.37
C PHE A 58 -16.44 -8.95 -4.88
N THR A 59 -17.54 -9.60 -4.53
CA THR A 59 -17.92 -9.83 -3.12
C THR A 59 -16.85 -10.64 -2.40
N GLN A 60 -16.38 -11.74 -2.98
CA GLN A 60 -15.32 -12.57 -2.40
C GLN A 60 -14.02 -11.79 -2.20
N TRP A 61 -13.66 -10.92 -3.12
CA TRP A 61 -12.47 -10.07 -2.98
C TRP A 61 -12.60 -9.06 -1.86
N MET A 62 -13.77 -8.42 -1.71
CA MET A 62 -14.02 -7.45 -0.66
C MET A 62 -14.10 -8.10 0.74
N GLU A 63 -14.64 -9.32 0.84
CA GLU A 63 -14.73 -10.06 2.10
C GLU A 63 -13.36 -10.52 2.61
N ASN A 64 -12.45 -10.89 1.69
CA ASN A 64 -11.13 -11.42 2.00
C ASN A 64 -10.00 -10.39 1.78
N ILE A 65 -10.33 -9.12 1.80
CA ILE A 65 -9.35 -8.09 1.48
C ILE A 65 -8.33 -7.90 2.62
N GLU A 66 -7.06 -7.89 2.25
CA GLU A 66 -5.94 -7.62 3.15
C GLU A 66 -5.53 -6.15 3.09
N ASP A 67 -4.84 -5.69 4.13
CA ASP A 67 -4.32 -4.33 4.18
C ASP A 67 -3.31 -4.08 3.06
N TRP A 68 -3.47 -3.00 2.33
CA TRP A 68 -2.66 -2.68 1.17
C TRP A 68 -1.40 -1.89 1.54
N CYS A 69 -0.23 -2.51 1.34
CA CYS A 69 1.03 -1.81 1.46
C CYS A 69 1.23 -0.86 0.27
N ILE A 70 1.21 0.45 0.54
CA ILE A 70 1.35 1.49 -0.49
C ILE A 70 2.77 2.01 -0.64
N SER A 71 3.63 1.79 0.35
CA SER A 71 5.02 2.23 0.28
C SER A 71 5.84 1.36 -0.67
N ARG A 72 6.73 2.00 -1.40
CA ARG A 72 7.71 1.35 -2.29
C ARG A 72 9.07 2.00 -2.05
N GLN A 73 10.09 1.19 -1.82
CA GLN A 73 11.47 1.65 -1.65
C GLN A 73 12.09 1.87 -3.03
N LEU A 74 11.87 3.05 -3.58
CA LEU A 74 12.39 3.45 -4.89
C LEU A 74 13.32 4.63 -4.73
N TRP A 75 14.45 4.61 -5.42
CA TRP A 75 15.37 5.76 -5.47
C TRP A 75 14.70 6.99 -6.09
N TRP A 76 13.88 6.76 -7.11
CA TRP A 76 13.13 7.77 -7.83
C TRP A 76 11.65 7.40 -7.81
N GLY A 77 10.84 8.17 -7.12
CA GLY A 77 9.42 7.93 -7.00
C GLY A 77 8.72 9.01 -6.19
N HIS A 78 7.40 8.92 -6.10
CA HIS A 78 6.61 9.81 -5.27
C HIS A 78 6.85 9.52 -3.79
N GLN A 79 7.13 10.58 -3.03
CA GLN A 79 7.27 10.46 -1.58
C GLN A 79 5.88 10.42 -0.92
N VAL A 80 5.73 9.58 0.09
CA VAL A 80 4.54 9.61 0.95
C VAL A 80 4.55 10.93 1.72
N PRO A 81 3.50 11.78 1.63
CA PRO A 81 3.45 13.09 2.27
C PRO A 81 3.19 12.97 3.77
N ALA A 82 4.16 12.43 4.49
CA ALA A 82 4.10 12.20 5.93
C ALA A 82 5.35 12.74 6.62
N TRP A 83 5.15 13.42 7.75
CA TRP A 83 6.22 14.02 8.54
C TRP A 83 6.19 13.50 9.97
N TYR A 84 7.36 13.24 10.52
CA TYR A 84 7.52 12.81 11.91
C TYR A 84 7.96 13.98 12.78
N HIS A 85 7.23 14.21 13.86
CA HIS A 85 7.65 15.20 14.84
C HIS A 85 8.78 14.66 15.71
N LYS A 86 9.91 15.41 15.85
CA LYS A 86 11.11 14.95 16.57
C LYS A 86 10.88 14.60 18.06
N LYS A 87 9.95 15.27 18.73
CA LYS A 87 9.69 15.08 20.17
C LYS A 87 8.54 14.10 20.47
N GLN A 88 7.76 13.75 19.49
CA GLN A 88 6.65 12.80 19.63
C GLN A 88 6.64 11.91 18.39
N VAL A 89 6.50 10.60 18.58
CA VAL A 89 6.30 9.65 17.47
C VAL A 89 4.89 9.83 16.88
N LYS A 90 4.48 11.08 16.70
CA LYS A 90 3.21 11.44 16.10
C LYS A 90 3.50 11.88 14.66
N PHE A 91 2.96 11.14 13.71
CA PHE A 91 3.00 11.56 12.31
C PHE A 91 1.83 12.49 12.01
N MET A 92 2.06 13.48 11.18
CA MET A 92 1.02 14.32 10.60
C MET A 92 0.92 14.00 9.12
N LEU A 93 -0.29 13.65 8.69
CA LEU A 93 -0.63 13.58 7.27
C LEU A 93 -1.13 14.96 6.83
N GLU A 94 -0.49 15.56 5.85
CA GLU A 94 -1.00 16.78 5.25
C GLU A 94 -2.26 16.44 4.44
N LYS A 95 -3.34 17.16 4.72
CA LYS A 95 -4.55 17.02 3.91
C LYS A 95 -4.22 17.47 2.48
N LEU A 96 -4.52 16.67 1.51
CA LEU A 96 -4.19 16.80 0.08
C LEU A 96 -4.64 18.12 -0.58
N HIS A 97 -5.28 19.03 0.15
CA HIS A 97 -5.82 20.31 -0.34
C HIS A 97 -5.15 21.56 0.23
N GLN A 98 -4.13 21.43 1.06
CA GLN A 98 -3.38 22.62 1.49
C GLN A 98 -2.11 22.75 0.63
N LYS A 99 -1.96 23.93 0.01
CA LYS A 99 -0.81 24.34 -0.79
C LYS A 99 0.49 23.87 -0.11
N ILE A 100 1.27 23.07 -0.80
CA ILE A 100 2.60 22.64 -0.39
C ILE A 100 3.44 23.90 -0.12
N PRO A 101 3.90 24.16 1.12
CA PRO A 101 4.86 25.24 1.35
C PRO A 101 6.14 24.91 0.61
N LYS A 102 6.63 25.81 -0.22
CA LYS A 102 7.83 25.65 -1.06
C LYS A 102 9.14 25.47 -0.27
N THR A 103 9.09 25.44 1.06
CA THR A 103 10.24 25.35 1.95
C THR A 103 10.03 24.29 3.02
N GLY A 104 10.04 23.02 2.62
CA GLY A 104 10.08 21.88 3.54
C GLY A 104 11.39 21.12 3.37
N HIS A 105 12.19 21.03 4.41
CA HIS A 105 13.37 20.17 4.45
C HIS A 105 12.93 18.73 4.17
N LYS A 106 13.33 18.21 3.02
CA LYS A 106 13.14 16.82 2.64
C LYS A 106 13.94 15.93 3.59
N MET A 107 13.28 15.27 4.52
CA MET A 107 13.95 14.19 5.25
C MET A 107 14.08 12.99 4.32
N LYS A 108 15.32 12.64 3.96
CA LYS A 108 15.64 11.34 3.37
C LYS A 108 15.30 10.25 4.38
N MET A 109 14.47 9.29 3.99
CA MET A 109 14.37 8.03 4.69
C MET A 109 15.63 7.21 4.36
N SER A 110 16.45 6.97 5.35
CA SER A 110 17.50 5.94 5.35
C SER A 110 16.88 4.66 5.85
#